data_99ad405fb29871d89d0b91e27d9a4d52
#
_entry.id   99ad405fb29871d89d0b91e27d9a4d52
#
_cell.length_a   1.000
_cell.length_b   1.000
_cell.length_c   1.000
_cell.angle_alpha   90.00
_cell.angle_beta   90.00
_cell.angle_gamma   90.00
#
_symmetry.space_group_name_H-M   'P 1'
#
loop_
_entity.id
_entity.type
_entity.pdbx_description
1 polymer ?
#
loop_
_entity_poly.entity_id
_entity_poly.type
_entity_poly.pdbx_seq_one_letter_code
_entity_poly.pdbx_strand_id
1 'polypeptide(L)'
;PLLIHGGGLGIKEKLDELNIESKFIMGLRVTDEKMIKIVEDVMVEFNKKIIKALEKKSCKAKSITIKENNIIHVEQESKELGYVGKPIKVNTNLLNDIIQKDFIPIITPMGLDQKGQSYNINADTAAGAIARSLRSRRLLLVTDVDGVLDKNEKLVSEIRSYEAEKLIDNQTIHGGMIPKIKTCIEAVNNGVRGVVII
;
A
#
# COMPACT_ATOMS: atom_id res chain seq x y z
N PRO A 1 0.86 -14.40 -8.43
CA PRO A 1 0.34 -13.19 -7.78
C PRO A 1 1.19 -12.84 -6.54
N LEU A 2 1.10 -11.62 -6.05
CA LEU A 2 1.58 -11.18 -4.75
C LEU A 2 0.50 -10.33 -4.09
N LEU A 3 0.54 -10.21 -2.76
CA LEU A 3 -0.44 -9.46 -1.99
C LEU A 3 0.27 -8.46 -1.09
N ILE A 4 -0.18 -7.21 -1.16
CA ILE A 4 0.17 -6.16 -0.21
C ILE A 4 -1.09 -5.87 0.60
N HIS A 5 -0.99 -5.93 1.92
CA HIS A 5 -2.14 -5.67 2.78
C HIS A 5 -2.05 -4.27 3.43
N GLY A 6 -3.20 -3.69 3.73
CA GLY A 6 -3.28 -2.55 4.63
C GLY A 6 -3.31 -2.98 6.09
N GLY A 7 -3.38 -2.03 6.99
CA GLY A 7 -3.51 -2.27 8.43
C GLY A 7 -4.33 -1.21 9.14
N GLY A 8 -5.01 -0.34 8.39
CA GLY A 8 -5.65 0.87 8.91
C GLY A 8 -6.59 0.62 10.09
N LEU A 9 -7.46 -0.40 9.99
CA LEU A 9 -8.40 -0.76 11.04
C LEU A 9 -7.68 -1.27 12.30
N GLY A 10 -6.81 -2.27 12.15
CA GLY A 10 -6.09 -2.82 13.31
C GLY A 10 -5.14 -1.83 13.97
N ILE A 11 -4.53 -0.91 13.19
CA ILE A 11 -3.75 0.19 13.75
C ILE A 11 -4.65 1.13 14.55
N LYS A 12 -5.83 1.49 14.01
CA LYS A 12 -6.78 2.35 14.70
C LYS A 12 -7.21 1.72 16.02
N GLU A 13 -7.67 0.47 15.99
CA GLU A 13 -8.08 -0.27 17.20
C GLU A 13 -6.97 -0.28 18.26
N LYS A 14 -5.72 -0.54 17.83
CA LYS A 14 -4.59 -0.58 18.76
C LYS A 14 -4.23 0.79 19.34
N LEU A 15 -4.33 1.85 18.56
CA LEU A 15 -4.11 3.21 19.04
C LEU A 15 -5.23 3.67 19.98
N ASP A 16 -6.48 3.33 19.68
CA ASP A 16 -7.65 3.62 20.55
C ASP A 16 -7.53 2.91 21.90
N GLU A 17 -7.09 1.63 21.93
CA GLU A 17 -6.78 0.90 23.18
C GLU A 17 -5.73 1.61 24.04
N LEU A 18 -4.78 2.29 23.40
CA LEU A 18 -3.68 3.01 24.07
C LEU A 18 -4.01 4.48 24.33
N ASN A 19 -5.21 4.95 24.00
CA ASN A 19 -5.64 6.34 24.07
C ASN A 19 -4.73 7.29 23.27
N ILE A 20 -4.25 6.83 22.07
CA ILE A 20 -3.43 7.61 21.16
C ILE A 20 -4.29 8.06 19.99
N GLU A 21 -4.41 9.37 19.79
CA GLU A 21 -5.19 9.95 18.71
C GLU A 21 -4.47 9.78 17.35
N SER A 22 -5.22 9.33 16.33
CA SER A 22 -4.74 9.26 14.95
C SER A 22 -4.99 10.57 14.21
N LYS A 23 -3.94 11.15 13.63
CA LYS A 23 -4.04 12.31 12.73
C LYS A 23 -3.71 11.93 11.31
N PHE A 24 -4.36 12.58 10.35
CA PHE A 24 -4.13 12.35 8.93
C PHE A 24 -3.87 13.67 8.20
N ILE A 25 -2.92 13.66 7.28
CA ILE A 25 -2.63 14.76 6.36
C ILE A 25 -2.73 14.19 4.95
N MET A 26 -3.61 14.73 4.11
CA MET A 26 -3.84 14.27 2.74
C MET A 26 -4.05 12.75 2.60
N GLY A 27 -4.74 12.14 3.56
CA GLY A 27 -5.00 10.69 3.59
C GLY A 27 -3.86 9.81 4.11
N LEU A 28 -2.72 10.40 4.48
CA LEU A 28 -1.59 9.70 5.09
C LEU A 28 -1.64 9.85 6.61
N ARG A 29 -1.45 8.75 7.33
CA ARG A 29 -1.42 8.76 8.81
C ARG A 29 -0.13 9.38 9.30
N VAL A 30 -0.21 10.50 10.03
CA VAL A 30 0.93 11.04 10.77
C VAL A 30 1.41 9.98 11.76
N THR A 31 2.68 9.63 11.69
CA THR A 31 3.26 8.50 12.43
C THR A 31 4.47 9.00 13.21
N ASP A 32 4.34 9.17 14.51
CA ASP A 32 5.44 9.54 15.39
C ASP A 32 6.29 8.32 15.81
N GLU A 33 7.30 8.55 16.66
CA GLU A 33 8.23 7.51 17.12
C GLU A 33 7.56 6.41 17.97
N LYS A 34 6.50 6.73 18.68
CA LYS A 34 5.74 5.72 19.44
C LYS A 34 4.84 4.94 18.52
N MET A 35 4.19 5.63 17.60
CA MET A 35 3.26 5.01 16.63
C MET A 35 3.96 4.06 15.67
N ILE A 36 5.18 4.36 15.20
CA ILE A 36 5.84 3.49 14.22
C ILE A 36 6.07 2.06 14.75
N LYS A 37 6.36 1.91 16.03
CA LYS A 37 6.50 0.58 16.67
C LYS A 37 5.17 -0.16 16.75
N ILE A 38 4.10 0.54 17.09
CA ILE A 38 2.75 -0.01 17.14
C ILE A 38 2.30 -0.44 15.73
N VAL A 39 2.52 0.42 14.74
CA VAL A 39 2.22 0.12 13.32
C VAL A 39 2.96 -1.13 12.87
N GLU A 40 4.26 -1.24 13.17
CA GLU A 40 5.07 -2.40 12.80
C GLU A 40 4.51 -3.70 13.40
N ASP A 41 4.20 -3.72 14.69
CA ASP A 41 3.69 -4.91 15.38
C ASP A 41 2.32 -5.33 14.83
N VAL A 42 1.40 -4.38 14.63
CA VAL A 42 0.08 -4.62 14.03
C VAL A 42 0.21 -5.18 12.62
N MET A 43 1.09 -4.60 11.80
CA MET A 43 1.31 -5.06 10.42
C MET A 43 1.88 -6.48 10.38
N VAL A 44 2.86 -6.80 11.24
CA VAL A 44 3.44 -8.14 11.32
C VAL A 44 2.41 -9.16 11.79
N GLU A 45 1.60 -8.82 12.77
CA GLU A 45 0.54 -9.70 13.26
C GLU A 45 -0.51 -9.96 12.17
N PHE A 46 -0.95 -8.93 11.48
CA PHE A 46 -1.92 -9.07 10.40
C PHE A 46 -1.36 -9.88 9.22
N ASN A 47 -0.10 -9.68 8.87
CA ASN A 47 0.60 -10.49 7.87
C ASN A 47 0.53 -11.99 8.23
N LYS A 48 0.83 -12.35 9.47
CA LYS A 48 0.74 -13.73 9.96
C LYS A 48 -0.69 -14.30 9.87
N LYS A 49 -1.72 -13.49 10.15
CA LYS A 49 -3.13 -13.90 10.02
C LYS A 49 -3.49 -14.23 8.57
N ILE A 50 -3.04 -13.42 7.62
CA ILE A 50 -3.26 -13.66 6.18
C ILE A 50 -2.57 -14.97 5.75
N ILE A 51 -1.30 -15.15 6.12
CA ILE A 51 -0.56 -16.38 5.78
C ILE A 51 -1.28 -17.61 6.29
N LYS A 52 -1.66 -17.64 7.57
CA LYS A 52 -2.43 -18.76 8.14
C LYS A 52 -3.75 -19.03 7.40
N ALA A 53 -4.43 -17.97 6.95
CA ALA A 53 -5.67 -18.12 6.19
C ALA A 53 -5.42 -18.75 4.80
N LEU A 54 -4.34 -18.36 4.12
CA LEU A 54 -3.94 -18.92 2.83
C LEU A 54 -3.47 -20.37 2.95
N GLU A 55 -2.67 -20.70 3.96
CA GLU A 55 -2.20 -22.07 4.23
C GLU A 55 -3.36 -23.03 4.47
N LYS A 56 -4.42 -22.59 5.20
CA LYS A 56 -5.66 -23.38 5.36
C LYS A 56 -6.37 -23.68 4.03
N LYS A 57 -6.08 -22.91 2.98
CA LYS A 57 -6.57 -23.13 1.61
C LYS A 57 -5.54 -23.81 0.71
N SER A 58 -4.51 -24.44 1.30
CA SER A 58 -3.40 -25.10 0.61
C SER A 58 -2.60 -24.18 -0.32
N CYS A 59 -2.63 -22.86 -0.10
CA CYS A 59 -1.81 -21.91 -0.82
C CYS A 59 -0.45 -21.76 -0.13
N LYS A 60 0.63 -21.85 -0.89
CA LYS A 60 1.98 -21.58 -0.39
C LYS A 60 2.17 -20.08 -0.27
N ALA A 61 2.25 -19.54 0.94
CA ALA A 61 2.46 -18.13 1.20
C ALA A 61 3.80 -17.87 1.91
N LYS A 62 4.42 -16.72 1.62
CA LYS A 62 5.69 -16.30 2.22
C LYS A 62 5.58 -14.90 2.79
N SER A 63 5.92 -14.74 4.08
CA SER A 63 5.96 -13.45 4.76
C SER A 63 7.08 -12.57 4.22
N ILE A 64 6.77 -11.30 3.98
CA ILE A 64 7.71 -10.24 3.63
C ILE A 64 7.43 -9.07 4.56
N THR A 65 8.32 -8.89 5.53
CA THR A 65 8.27 -7.80 6.51
C THR A 65 9.61 -7.11 6.59
N ILE A 66 9.67 -5.93 7.20
CA ILE A 66 10.96 -5.27 7.42
C ILE A 66 11.91 -6.05 8.33
N LYS A 67 11.37 -6.92 9.21
CA LYS A 67 12.18 -7.78 10.11
C LYS A 67 12.78 -8.97 9.40
N GLU A 68 12.09 -9.52 8.40
CA GLU A 68 12.45 -10.80 7.78
C GLU A 68 12.75 -10.64 6.29
N ASN A 69 12.85 -9.68 5.66
CA ASN A 69 13.12 -9.52 4.22
C ASN A 69 12.68 -8.13 3.74
N ASN A 70 13.33 -7.08 4.20
CA ASN A 70 13.01 -5.77 3.70
C ASN A 70 13.22 -5.67 2.18
N ILE A 71 12.16 -5.35 1.46
CA ILE A 71 12.20 -5.18 0.00
C ILE A 71 11.96 -3.73 -0.43
N ILE A 72 11.42 -2.88 0.44
CA ILE A 72 11.10 -1.49 0.10
C ILE A 72 12.10 -0.58 0.82
N HIS A 73 12.92 0.11 0.03
CA HIS A 73 13.76 1.19 0.52
C HIS A 73 13.02 2.51 0.39
N VAL A 74 13.09 3.33 1.43
CA VAL A 74 12.34 4.58 1.52
C VAL A 74 13.21 5.76 1.86
N GLU A 75 12.71 6.95 1.55
CA GLU A 75 13.06 8.23 2.19
C GLU A 75 11.87 8.72 2.99
N GLN A 76 12.09 9.64 3.93
CA GLN A 76 11.00 10.27 4.68
C GLN A 76 10.12 11.07 3.73
N GLU A 77 8.80 10.88 3.76
CA GLU A 77 7.86 11.59 2.89
C GLU A 77 7.84 13.09 3.17
N SER A 78 7.69 13.47 4.44
CA SER A 78 7.85 14.84 4.92
C SER A 78 8.09 14.85 6.44
N LYS A 79 8.62 15.98 6.96
CA LYS A 79 8.82 16.16 8.41
C LYS A 79 7.50 16.16 9.18
N GLU A 80 6.44 16.71 8.60
CA GLU A 80 5.12 16.83 9.22
C GLU A 80 4.43 15.47 9.40
N LEU A 81 4.73 14.52 8.53
CA LEU A 81 4.19 13.16 8.58
C LEU A 81 4.97 12.25 9.52
N GLY A 82 6.17 12.66 9.96
CA GLY A 82 7.04 11.85 10.82
C GLY A 82 7.60 10.62 10.12
N TYR A 83 7.36 9.43 10.67
CA TYR A 83 7.86 8.16 10.13
C TYR A 83 6.95 7.59 9.04
N VAL A 84 6.58 8.43 8.07
CA VAL A 84 5.92 8.01 6.83
C VAL A 84 6.95 8.00 5.70
N GLY A 85 7.02 6.88 4.99
CA GLY A 85 8.02 6.63 3.96
C GLY A 85 7.48 6.73 2.55
N LYS A 86 8.30 7.33 1.68
CA LYS A 86 8.13 7.34 0.22
C LYS A 86 9.04 6.28 -0.38
N PRO A 87 8.51 5.28 -1.10
CA PRO A 87 9.31 4.26 -1.75
C PRO A 87 10.25 4.85 -2.81
N ILE A 88 11.55 4.58 -2.68
CA ILE A 88 12.57 4.99 -3.65
C ILE A 88 13.15 3.81 -4.44
N LYS A 89 13.14 2.61 -3.86
CA LYS A 89 13.65 1.40 -4.51
C LYS A 89 12.94 0.17 -3.98
N VAL A 90 12.71 -0.81 -4.85
CA VAL A 90 12.16 -2.13 -4.49
C VAL A 90 13.16 -3.22 -4.88
N ASN A 91 13.48 -4.14 -3.97
CA ASN A 91 14.29 -5.32 -4.25
C ASN A 91 13.43 -6.38 -4.96
N THR A 92 13.41 -6.32 -6.29
CA THR A 92 12.63 -7.24 -7.13
C THR A 92 13.23 -8.64 -7.23
N ASN A 93 14.53 -8.81 -6.99
CA ASN A 93 15.19 -10.11 -7.09
C ASN A 93 14.61 -11.09 -6.08
N LEU A 94 14.50 -10.68 -4.81
CA LEU A 94 13.92 -11.50 -3.77
C LEU A 94 12.45 -11.88 -4.07
N LEU A 95 11.67 -10.92 -4.59
CA LEU A 95 10.28 -11.19 -4.98
C LEU A 95 10.18 -12.22 -6.11
N ASN A 96 11.03 -12.08 -7.13
CA ASN A 96 11.08 -13.03 -8.24
C ASN A 96 11.47 -14.43 -7.78
N ASP A 97 12.46 -14.56 -6.91
CA ASP A 97 12.90 -15.85 -6.34
C ASP A 97 11.77 -16.55 -5.58
N ILE A 98 10.97 -15.79 -4.82
CA ILE A 98 9.83 -16.32 -4.07
C ILE A 98 8.73 -16.77 -5.02
N ILE A 99 8.41 -15.96 -6.03
CA ILE A 99 7.38 -16.25 -7.03
C ILE A 99 7.77 -17.46 -7.88
N GLN A 100 9.04 -17.59 -8.29
CA GLN A 100 9.54 -18.73 -9.06
C GLN A 100 9.46 -20.06 -8.29
N LYS A 101 9.50 -20.01 -6.95
CA LYS A 101 9.29 -21.18 -6.08
C LYS A 101 7.82 -21.45 -5.79
N ASP A 102 6.91 -20.85 -6.55
CA ASP A 102 5.45 -21.00 -6.42
C ASP A 102 4.87 -20.57 -5.06
N PHE A 103 5.52 -19.60 -4.40
CA PHE A 103 4.97 -18.95 -3.22
C PHE A 103 4.28 -17.64 -3.58
N ILE A 104 3.26 -17.30 -2.81
CA ILE A 104 2.58 -15.99 -2.83
C ILE A 104 3.27 -15.09 -1.79
N PRO A 105 4.04 -14.04 -2.20
CA PRO A 105 4.58 -13.07 -1.26
C PRO A 105 3.44 -12.28 -0.60
N ILE A 106 3.43 -12.23 0.74
CA ILE A 106 2.51 -11.42 1.53
C ILE A 106 3.33 -10.30 2.17
N ILE A 107 3.09 -9.07 1.74
CA ILE A 107 3.98 -7.94 1.97
C ILE A 107 3.33 -6.93 2.90
N THR A 108 4.04 -6.55 3.97
CA THR A 108 3.67 -5.40 4.80
C THR A 108 4.05 -4.10 4.09
N PRO A 109 3.19 -3.06 4.10
CA PRO A 109 3.51 -1.76 3.51
C PRO A 109 4.41 -0.94 4.45
N MET A 110 5.62 -1.42 4.64
CA MET A 110 6.66 -0.79 5.44
C MET A 110 8.00 -0.86 4.72
N GLY A 111 8.89 0.06 5.02
CA GLY A 111 10.22 0.09 4.44
C GLY A 111 11.29 0.58 5.40
N LEU A 112 12.55 0.42 5.02
CA LEU A 112 13.70 0.94 5.76
C LEU A 112 14.40 2.01 4.93
N ASP A 113 14.87 3.05 5.61
CA ASP A 113 15.80 4.00 5.02
C ASP A 113 17.25 3.46 5.02
N GLN A 114 18.19 4.26 4.54
CA GLN A 114 19.61 3.88 4.47
C GLN A 114 20.25 3.68 5.86
N LYS A 115 19.64 4.20 6.92
CA LYS A 115 20.11 4.08 8.30
C LYS A 115 19.46 2.91 9.05
N GLY A 116 18.55 2.18 8.39
CA GLY A 116 17.79 1.09 8.99
C GLY A 116 16.58 1.54 9.81
N GLN A 117 16.18 2.82 9.70
CA GLN A 117 14.98 3.32 10.34
C GLN A 117 13.74 2.82 9.59
N SER A 118 12.76 2.30 10.34
CA SER A 118 11.49 1.85 9.79
C SER A 118 10.52 3.00 9.52
N TYR A 119 9.76 2.88 8.42
CA TYR A 119 8.74 3.84 8.00
C TYR A 119 7.47 3.11 7.60
N ASN A 120 6.35 3.69 8.00
CA ASN A 120 5.01 3.31 7.53
C ASN A 120 4.80 3.82 6.10
N ILE A 121 4.26 2.98 5.22
CA ILE A 121 3.96 3.36 3.84
C ILE A 121 2.45 3.19 3.64
N ASN A 122 1.82 4.10 2.90
CA ASN A 122 0.46 3.88 2.45
C ASN A 122 0.41 2.61 1.57
N ALA A 123 -0.55 1.71 1.82
CA ALA A 123 -0.61 0.42 1.16
C ALA A 123 -0.76 0.52 -0.37
N ASP A 124 -1.54 1.48 -0.86
CA ASP A 124 -1.70 1.72 -2.30
C ASP A 124 -0.38 2.21 -2.91
N THR A 125 0.32 3.11 -2.21
CA THR A 125 1.65 3.62 -2.62
C THR A 125 2.68 2.49 -2.67
N ALA A 126 2.71 1.62 -1.65
CA ALA A 126 3.60 0.45 -1.65
C ALA A 126 3.27 -0.51 -2.81
N ALA A 127 1.97 -0.78 -3.04
CA ALA A 127 1.51 -1.63 -4.12
C ALA A 127 1.88 -1.06 -5.50
N GLY A 128 1.70 0.24 -5.70
CA GLY A 128 2.10 0.94 -6.91
C GLY A 128 3.61 0.84 -7.17
N ALA A 129 4.44 1.09 -6.15
CA ALA A 129 5.89 1.01 -6.24
C ALA A 129 6.37 -0.41 -6.62
N ILE A 130 5.80 -1.44 -5.99
CA ILE A 130 6.13 -2.84 -6.29
C ILE A 130 5.65 -3.21 -7.70
N ALA A 131 4.42 -2.85 -8.07
CA ALA A 131 3.87 -3.13 -9.38
C ALA A 131 4.71 -2.52 -10.53
N ARG A 132 5.16 -1.28 -10.37
CA ARG A 132 6.07 -0.61 -11.32
C ARG A 132 7.40 -1.34 -11.41
N SER A 133 8.03 -1.62 -10.27
CA SER A 133 9.36 -2.24 -10.22
C SER A 133 9.38 -3.63 -10.84
N LEU A 134 8.29 -4.39 -10.71
CA LEU A 134 8.11 -5.70 -11.31
C LEU A 134 7.57 -5.63 -12.76
N ARG A 135 7.26 -4.45 -13.30
CA ARG A 135 6.56 -4.26 -14.58
C ARG A 135 5.32 -5.14 -14.67
N SER A 136 4.52 -5.09 -13.61
CA SER A 136 3.36 -5.97 -13.45
C SER A 136 2.35 -5.79 -14.57
N ARG A 137 1.72 -6.88 -14.98
CA ARG A 137 0.65 -6.83 -15.99
C ARG A 137 -0.58 -6.10 -15.48
N ARG A 138 -0.92 -6.29 -14.19
CA ARG A 138 -2.07 -5.66 -13.53
C ARG A 138 -1.76 -5.33 -12.08
N LEU A 139 -2.30 -4.22 -11.61
CA LEU A 139 -2.42 -3.87 -10.21
C LEU A 139 -3.91 -3.87 -9.84
N LEU A 140 -4.28 -4.61 -8.80
CA LEU A 140 -5.64 -4.63 -8.25
C LEU A 140 -5.61 -3.89 -6.92
N LEU A 141 -6.40 -2.84 -6.77
CA LEU A 141 -6.62 -2.11 -5.53
C LEU A 141 -8.00 -2.47 -4.99
N VAL A 142 -8.00 -3.31 -3.95
CA VAL A 142 -9.23 -3.71 -3.25
C VAL A 142 -9.62 -2.60 -2.28
N THR A 143 -10.86 -2.16 -2.32
CA THR A 143 -11.38 -1.06 -1.49
C THR A 143 -12.80 -1.37 -1.01
N ASP A 144 -13.30 -0.53 -0.12
CA ASP A 144 -14.64 -0.63 0.47
C ASP A 144 -15.70 0.21 -0.27
N VAL A 145 -15.34 0.73 -1.44
CA VAL A 145 -16.23 1.50 -2.33
C VAL A 145 -16.27 0.85 -3.70
N ASP A 146 -17.36 1.06 -4.44
CA ASP A 146 -17.60 0.43 -5.75
C ASP A 146 -16.58 0.81 -6.84
N GLY A 147 -15.80 1.87 -6.63
CA GLY A 147 -14.81 2.37 -7.55
C GLY A 147 -14.91 3.88 -7.73
N VAL A 148 -14.50 4.39 -8.89
CA VAL A 148 -14.60 5.82 -9.25
C VAL A 148 -16.02 6.12 -9.71
N LEU A 149 -16.66 7.10 -9.09
CA LEU A 149 -17.99 7.57 -9.47
C LEU A 149 -17.88 8.89 -10.26
N ASP A 150 -18.77 9.08 -11.21
CA ASP A 150 -18.95 10.34 -11.91
C ASP A 150 -19.80 11.34 -11.08
N LYS A 151 -20.08 12.52 -11.65
CA LYS A 151 -20.91 13.58 -11.02
C LYS A 151 -22.35 13.16 -10.73
N ASN A 152 -22.83 12.08 -11.38
CA ASN A 152 -24.18 11.52 -11.23
C ASN A 152 -24.17 10.25 -10.37
N GLU A 153 -23.09 10.03 -9.61
CA GLU A 153 -22.89 8.84 -8.76
C GLU A 153 -22.89 7.51 -9.54
N LYS A 154 -22.62 7.54 -10.84
CA LYS A 154 -22.49 6.35 -11.66
C LYS A 154 -21.04 5.85 -11.66
N LEU A 155 -20.88 4.54 -11.57
CA LEU A 155 -19.58 3.88 -11.65
C LEU A 155 -18.94 4.13 -13.03
N VAL A 156 -17.71 4.65 -13.00
CA VAL A 156 -16.86 4.81 -14.18
C VAL A 156 -16.12 3.50 -14.39
N SER A 157 -16.55 2.71 -15.37
CA SER A 157 -16.01 1.38 -15.63
C SER A 157 -14.61 1.39 -16.23
N GLU A 158 -14.24 2.43 -16.96
CA GLU A 158 -12.92 2.62 -17.57
C GLU A 158 -12.61 4.11 -17.66
N ILE A 159 -11.37 4.47 -17.32
CA ILE A 159 -10.91 5.86 -17.35
C ILE A 159 -9.42 5.91 -17.72
N ARG A 160 -9.04 6.87 -18.54
CA ARG A 160 -7.64 7.13 -18.89
C ARG A 160 -7.01 8.10 -17.89
N SER A 161 -5.67 8.04 -17.76
CA SER A 161 -4.93 8.86 -16.79
C SER A 161 -5.30 10.35 -16.86
N TYR A 162 -5.35 10.93 -18.08
CA TYR A 162 -5.67 12.35 -18.27
C TYR A 162 -7.13 12.72 -17.88
N GLU A 163 -8.05 11.77 -18.02
CA GLU A 163 -9.46 11.97 -17.62
C GLU A 163 -9.58 11.92 -16.09
N ALA A 164 -8.83 10.98 -15.46
CA ALA A 164 -8.78 10.86 -14.01
C ALA A 164 -8.19 12.13 -13.36
N GLU A 165 -7.14 12.72 -13.95
CA GLU A 165 -6.58 14.00 -13.52
C GLU A 165 -7.64 15.12 -13.59
N LYS A 166 -8.38 15.23 -14.69
CA LYS A 166 -9.49 16.21 -14.82
C LYS A 166 -10.58 16.01 -13.77
N LEU A 167 -10.90 14.76 -13.40
CA LEU A 167 -11.89 14.49 -12.35
C LEU A 167 -11.36 14.86 -10.95
N ILE A 168 -10.07 14.84 -10.72
CA ILE A 168 -9.45 15.38 -9.50
C ILE A 168 -9.53 16.92 -9.51
N ASP A 169 -9.12 17.56 -10.62
CA ASP A 169 -9.09 19.03 -10.74
C ASP A 169 -10.48 19.66 -10.59
N ASN A 170 -11.52 19.04 -11.13
CA ASN A 170 -12.89 19.49 -11.02
C ASN A 170 -13.63 18.99 -9.77
N GLN A 171 -12.89 18.38 -8.81
CA GLN A 171 -13.38 17.90 -7.51
C GLN A 171 -14.44 16.78 -7.59
N THR A 172 -14.62 16.11 -8.72
CA THR A 172 -15.47 14.92 -8.81
C THR A 172 -14.83 13.77 -8.03
N ILE A 173 -13.51 13.59 -8.14
CA ILE A 173 -12.73 12.71 -7.27
C ILE A 173 -12.20 13.54 -6.10
N HIS A 174 -12.52 13.14 -4.89
CA HIS A 174 -12.15 13.87 -3.67
C HIS A 174 -11.75 12.92 -2.53
N GLY A 175 -11.26 13.47 -1.41
CA GLY A 175 -10.96 12.74 -0.17
C GLY A 175 -9.93 11.63 -0.36
N GLY A 176 -10.20 10.47 0.24
CA GLY A 176 -9.31 9.29 0.22
C GLY A 176 -9.14 8.64 -1.16
N MET A 177 -10.01 8.96 -2.13
CA MET A 177 -9.88 8.45 -3.50
C MET A 177 -8.74 9.15 -4.27
N ILE A 178 -8.41 10.41 -3.95
CA ILE A 178 -7.33 11.16 -4.62
C ILE A 178 -5.98 10.42 -4.55
N PRO A 179 -5.43 10.05 -3.38
CA PRO A 179 -4.16 9.35 -3.32
C PRO A 179 -4.21 7.99 -4.04
N LYS A 180 -5.34 7.28 -3.99
CA LYS A 180 -5.55 6.01 -4.69
C LYS A 180 -5.45 6.21 -6.21
N ILE A 181 -6.16 7.19 -6.77
CA ILE A 181 -6.13 7.51 -8.21
C ILE A 181 -4.75 8.00 -8.64
N LYS A 182 -4.09 8.84 -7.86
CA LYS A 182 -2.70 9.26 -8.14
C LYS A 182 -1.77 8.06 -8.24
N THR A 183 -1.89 7.09 -7.34
CA THR A 183 -1.12 5.83 -7.40
C THR A 183 -1.44 5.04 -8.70
N CYS A 184 -2.71 4.98 -9.12
CA CYS A 184 -3.11 4.33 -10.36
C CYS A 184 -2.46 5.00 -11.58
N ILE A 185 -2.56 6.33 -11.67
CA ILE A 185 -1.98 7.12 -12.76
C ILE A 185 -0.46 6.91 -12.81
N GLU A 186 0.22 7.02 -11.67
CA GLU A 186 1.65 6.82 -11.58
C GLU A 186 2.07 5.40 -11.98
N ALA A 187 1.31 4.38 -11.57
CA ALA A 187 1.59 3.00 -11.93
C ALA A 187 1.48 2.77 -13.45
N VAL A 188 0.41 3.27 -14.08
CA VAL A 188 0.20 3.15 -15.53
C VAL A 188 1.28 3.92 -16.30
N ASN A 189 1.55 5.16 -15.93
CA ASN A 189 2.57 5.99 -16.59
C ASN A 189 4.00 5.39 -16.49
N ASN A 190 4.22 4.50 -15.51
CA ASN A 190 5.50 3.80 -15.31
C ASN A 190 5.46 2.32 -15.74
N GLY A 191 4.55 1.94 -16.63
CA GLY A 191 4.59 0.67 -17.37
C GLY A 191 3.74 -0.46 -16.82
N VAL A 192 2.92 -0.25 -15.79
CA VAL A 192 1.85 -1.19 -15.43
C VAL A 192 0.76 -1.09 -16.48
N ARG A 193 0.38 -2.23 -17.10
CA ARG A 193 -0.54 -2.22 -18.27
C ARG A 193 -1.97 -1.81 -17.93
N GLY A 194 -2.39 -2.00 -16.69
CA GLY A 194 -3.71 -1.59 -16.21
C GLY A 194 -3.83 -1.70 -14.70
N VAL A 195 -4.61 -0.80 -14.14
CA VAL A 195 -4.96 -0.81 -12.73
C VAL A 195 -6.47 -0.95 -12.62
N VAL A 196 -6.92 -1.77 -11.69
CA VAL A 196 -8.34 -1.99 -11.41
C VAL A 196 -8.60 -1.67 -9.94
N ILE A 197 -9.63 -0.89 -9.68
CA ILE A 197 -10.17 -0.63 -8.33
C ILE A 197 -11.41 -1.52 -8.19
N ILE A 198 -11.47 -2.36 -7.15
CA ILE A 198 -12.52 -3.34 -6.91
C ILE A 198 -12.87 -3.42 -5.43
#